data_83eba27afc81e5c4c313ca971c916f72
#
_entry.id   83eba27afc81e5c4c313ca971c916f72
#
_cell.length_a   1.000
_cell.length_b   1.000
_cell.length_c   1.000
_cell.angle_alpha   90.00
_cell.angle_beta   90.00
_cell.angle_gamma   90.00
#
_symmetry.space_group_name_H-M   'P 1'
#
loop_
_entity.id
_entity.type
_entity.pdbx_description
1 polymer ?
#
loop_
_entity_poly.entity_id
_entity_poly.type
_entity_poly.pdbx_seq_one_letter_code
_entity_poly.pdbx_strand_id
1 'polypeptide(L)'
;KEEVRTARKRMPESLLKTNAAAVERCRPFSAALSRPGPSGVNVIAEIKRASPSKGPIRPDLSPADQARIYERGGAAAISVLTDRHYFKGSYNDLILARNAVSLPVMRKDFIISTYQIYESRAFGADAVLLIVRILTAQQLREYLGLCAELGMDALVEVHSEEELTVAALAGATVIGINSRDLKTFQTDIKTTIRLAPRLAEGQIGVAESGIHSKEDIDRIRTAGVFNFLIGESLMRADDPERFLKALVSGSVA
;
A
#
# COMPACT_ATOMS: atom_id res chain seq x y z
N LYS A 1 19.19 0.14 -5.36
CA LYS A 1 20.00 1.21 -6.00
C LYS A 1 20.38 0.84 -7.45
N GLU A 2 20.75 -0.40 -7.70
CA GLU A 2 21.14 -0.84 -9.06
C GLU A 2 19.95 -0.82 -10.04
N GLU A 3 18.76 -1.24 -9.60
CA GLU A 3 17.54 -1.15 -10.40
C GLU A 3 17.23 0.29 -10.83
N VAL A 4 17.30 1.26 -9.91
CA VAL A 4 17.11 2.68 -10.23
C VAL A 4 18.15 3.17 -11.25
N ARG A 5 19.42 2.75 -11.09
CA ARG A 5 20.48 3.10 -12.06
C ARG A 5 20.20 2.53 -13.45
N THR A 6 19.71 1.30 -13.51
CA THR A 6 19.35 0.63 -14.75
C THR A 6 18.11 1.27 -15.39
N ALA A 7 17.10 1.60 -14.59
CA ALA A 7 15.89 2.27 -15.05
C ALA A 7 16.19 3.66 -15.65
N ARG A 8 17.04 4.46 -14.99
CA ARG A 8 17.49 5.78 -15.50
C ARG A 8 18.20 5.71 -16.86
N LYS A 9 18.91 4.61 -17.15
CA LYS A 9 19.53 4.42 -18.48
C LYS A 9 18.50 4.12 -19.57
N ARG A 10 17.38 3.46 -19.22
CA ARG A 10 16.33 3.09 -20.17
C ARG A 10 15.35 4.23 -20.40
N MET A 11 15.05 5.00 -19.36
CA MET A 11 14.11 6.11 -19.40
C MET A 11 14.71 7.32 -18.68
N PRO A 12 15.11 8.39 -19.42
CA PRO A 12 15.63 9.62 -18.82
C PRO A 12 14.60 10.27 -17.88
N GLU A 13 15.08 10.88 -16.79
CA GLU A 13 14.20 11.51 -15.79
C GLU A 13 13.36 12.65 -16.37
N SER A 14 13.90 13.39 -17.37
CA SER A 14 13.15 14.43 -18.07
C SER A 14 11.91 13.89 -18.77
N LEU A 15 12.01 12.72 -19.42
CA LEU A 15 10.88 12.06 -20.07
C LEU A 15 9.85 11.58 -19.04
N LEU A 16 10.30 11.05 -17.90
CA LEU A 16 9.39 10.67 -16.82
C LEU A 16 8.62 11.86 -16.26
N LYS A 17 9.27 13.01 -16.08
CA LYS A 17 8.62 14.25 -15.64
C LYS A 17 7.53 14.70 -16.63
N THR A 18 7.85 14.67 -17.93
CA THR A 18 6.86 14.97 -18.97
C THR A 18 5.69 14.00 -18.95
N ASN A 19 5.97 12.69 -18.87
CA ASN A 19 4.92 11.67 -18.83
C ASN A 19 4.08 11.79 -17.54
N ALA A 20 4.70 12.03 -16.39
CA ALA A 20 4.00 12.23 -15.13
C ALA A 20 3.01 13.42 -15.17
N ALA A 21 3.39 14.50 -15.85
CA ALA A 21 2.51 15.66 -16.03
C ALA A 21 1.34 15.41 -17.02
N ALA A 22 1.48 14.45 -17.92
CA ALA A 22 0.46 14.09 -18.92
C ALA A 22 -0.56 13.07 -18.43
N VAL A 23 -0.29 12.38 -17.29
CA VAL A 23 -1.23 11.37 -16.75
C VAL A 23 -2.46 12.06 -16.16
N GLU A 24 -3.63 11.44 -16.32
CA GLU A 24 -4.87 11.85 -15.69
C GLU A 24 -4.71 12.08 -14.17
N ARG A 25 -5.58 12.92 -13.60
CA ARG A 25 -5.56 13.21 -12.16
C ARG A 25 -5.60 11.91 -11.33
N CYS A 26 -4.82 11.90 -10.26
CA CYS A 26 -4.82 10.78 -9.31
C CYS A 26 -6.20 10.60 -8.68
N ARG A 27 -6.56 9.35 -8.45
CA ARG A 27 -7.72 8.98 -7.64
C ARG A 27 -7.39 9.22 -6.17
N PRO A 28 -8.32 9.72 -5.36
CA PRO A 28 -8.02 10.17 -3.99
C PRO A 28 -7.87 8.98 -3.04
N PHE A 29 -6.64 8.48 -2.87
CA PHE A 29 -6.34 7.32 -2.01
C PHE A 29 -6.59 7.62 -0.53
N SER A 30 -6.10 8.76 -0.03
CA SER A 30 -6.31 9.17 1.37
C SER A 30 -7.79 9.41 1.68
N ALA A 31 -8.55 9.99 0.75
CA ALA A 31 -9.97 10.21 0.93
C ALA A 31 -10.77 8.91 1.02
N ALA A 32 -10.37 7.86 0.25
CA ALA A 32 -10.98 6.54 0.33
C ALA A 32 -10.78 5.86 1.70
N LEU A 33 -9.80 6.31 2.47
CA LEU A 33 -9.42 5.77 3.78
C LEU A 33 -9.77 6.69 4.95
N SER A 34 -10.24 7.93 4.69
CA SER A 34 -10.46 8.95 5.72
C SER A 34 -11.63 8.66 6.64
N ARG A 35 -12.57 7.83 6.22
CA ARG A 35 -13.74 7.43 6.99
C ARG A 35 -13.93 5.91 6.93
N PRO A 36 -14.47 5.30 8.00
CA PRO A 36 -14.85 3.90 7.93
C PRO A 36 -15.82 3.63 6.78
N GLY A 37 -15.62 2.53 6.08
CA GLY A 37 -16.56 2.03 5.07
C GLY A 37 -17.92 1.68 5.69
N PRO A 38 -18.90 1.27 4.87
CA PRO A 38 -20.29 1.00 5.35
C PRO A 38 -20.38 0.01 6.49
N SER A 39 -19.44 -0.94 6.59
CA SER A 39 -19.35 -1.92 7.68
C SER A 39 -18.41 -1.50 8.82
N GLY A 40 -17.88 -0.29 8.78
CA GLY A 40 -16.88 0.20 9.71
C GLY A 40 -15.46 -0.28 9.40
N VAL A 41 -15.18 -0.82 8.19
CA VAL A 41 -13.90 -1.36 7.77
C VAL A 41 -13.59 -0.94 6.33
N ASN A 42 -12.33 -0.58 6.05
CA ASN A 42 -11.78 -0.41 4.72
C ASN A 42 -10.66 -1.42 4.49
N VAL A 43 -10.61 -2.02 3.31
CA VAL A 43 -9.51 -2.91 2.91
C VAL A 43 -8.78 -2.35 1.70
N ILE A 44 -7.47 -2.19 1.85
CA ILE A 44 -6.52 -2.03 0.76
C ILE A 44 -6.13 -3.44 0.33
N ALA A 45 -6.66 -3.91 -0.78
CA ALA A 45 -6.44 -5.27 -1.25
C ALA A 45 -5.15 -5.36 -2.07
N GLU A 46 -4.21 -6.21 -1.63
CA GLU A 46 -2.87 -6.30 -2.23
C GLU A 46 -2.79 -7.38 -3.31
N ILE A 47 -2.28 -7.01 -4.47
CA ILE A 47 -1.93 -7.91 -5.58
C ILE A 47 -0.44 -8.25 -5.47
N LYS A 48 -0.14 -9.55 -5.33
CA LYS A 48 1.21 -10.06 -5.08
C LYS A 48 1.42 -11.46 -5.68
N ARG A 49 2.44 -11.64 -6.53
CA ARG A 49 2.77 -12.94 -7.16
C ARG A 49 3.59 -13.85 -6.27
N ALA A 50 4.45 -13.26 -5.45
CA ALA A 50 5.37 -13.98 -4.57
C ALA A 50 5.70 -13.14 -3.33
N SER A 51 6.31 -13.77 -2.32
CA SER A 51 6.92 -13.06 -1.20
C SER A 51 8.22 -13.75 -0.75
N PRO A 52 9.19 -13.01 -0.15
CA PRO A 52 10.43 -13.59 0.36
C PRO A 52 10.20 -14.71 1.37
N SER A 53 9.18 -14.59 2.22
CA SER A 53 8.90 -15.56 3.29
C SER A 53 8.12 -16.80 2.85
N LYS A 54 7.42 -16.76 1.71
CA LYS A 54 6.48 -17.81 1.26
C LYS A 54 6.75 -18.32 -0.16
N GLY A 55 7.71 -17.72 -0.88
CA GLY A 55 7.96 -18.04 -2.29
C GLY A 55 6.81 -17.63 -3.21
N PRO A 56 6.62 -18.34 -4.34
CA PRO A 56 5.51 -18.08 -5.26
C PRO A 56 4.15 -18.32 -4.59
N ILE A 57 3.20 -17.40 -4.84
CA ILE A 57 1.82 -17.47 -4.32
C ILE A 57 0.84 -17.71 -5.47
N ARG A 58 0.85 -16.81 -6.47
CA ARG A 58 0.06 -16.93 -7.71
C ARG A 58 0.87 -16.39 -8.89
N PRO A 59 1.80 -17.18 -9.45
CA PRO A 59 2.70 -16.73 -10.53
C PRO A 59 1.94 -16.29 -11.79
N ASP A 60 0.86 -17.01 -12.15
CA ASP A 60 0.08 -16.81 -13.39
C ASP A 60 -1.09 -15.83 -13.20
N LEU A 61 -1.03 -15.00 -12.16
CA LEU A 61 -2.06 -14.02 -11.83
C LEU A 61 -2.27 -13.01 -12.97
N SER A 62 -3.53 -12.75 -13.35
CA SER A 62 -3.95 -11.58 -14.12
C SER A 62 -4.20 -10.41 -13.17
N PRO A 63 -3.37 -9.36 -13.17
CA PRO A 63 -3.56 -8.22 -12.25
C PRO A 63 -4.88 -7.48 -12.50
N ALA A 64 -5.31 -7.41 -13.77
CA ALA A 64 -6.57 -6.77 -14.15
C ALA A 64 -7.78 -7.53 -13.58
N ASP A 65 -7.79 -8.86 -13.71
CA ASP A 65 -8.92 -9.67 -13.21
C ASP A 65 -8.94 -9.70 -11.68
N GLN A 66 -7.76 -9.78 -11.06
CA GLN A 66 -7.65 -9.73 -9.60
C GLN A 66 -8.12 -8.37 -9.05
N ALA A 67 -7.78 -7.27 -9.70
CA ALA A 67 -8.25 -5.94 -9.30
C ALA A 67 -9.78 -5.85 -9.39
N ARG A 68 -10.40 -6.36 -10.48
CA ARG A 68 -11.87 -6.42 -10.61
C ARG A 68 -12.53 -7.27 -9.52
N ILE A 69 -11.93 -8.41 -9.18
CA ILE A 69 -12.40 -9.27 -8.08
C ILE A 69 -12.40 -8.47 -6.76
N TYR A 70 -11.33 -7.74 -6.48
CA TYR A 70 -11.21 -6.94 -5.27
C TYR A 70 -12.20 -5.76 -5.24
N GLU A 71 -12.40 -5.08 -6.38
CA GLU A 71 -13.40 -4.02 -6.47
C GLU A 71 -14.82 -4.56 -6.21
N ARG A 72 -15.22 -5.68 -6.83
CA ARG A 72 -16.51 -6.32 -6.55
C ARG A 72 -16.61 -6.85 -5.12
N GLY A 73 -15.48 -7.22 -4.53
CA GLY A 73 -15.36 -7.63 -3.13
C GLY A 73 -15.53 -6.49 -2.12
N GLY A 74 -15.54 -5.23 -2.59
CA GLY A 74 -15.70 -4.06 -1.73
C GLY A 74 -14.39 -3.51 -1.17
N ALA A 75 -13.25 -3.71 -1.85
CA ALA A 75 -12.00 -3.03 -1.52
C ALA A 75 -12.18 -1.51 -1.60
N ALA A 76 -11.52 -0.78 -0.70
CA ALA A 76 -11.45 0.69 -0.74
C ALA A 76 -10.33 1.20 -1.65
N ALA A 77 -9.26 0.42 -1.80
CA ALA A 77 -8.10 0.70 -2.65
C ALA A 77 -7.39 -0.61 -3.04
N ILE A 78 -6.54 -0.52 -4.06
CA ILE A 78 -5.67 -1.62 -4.49
C ILE A 78 -4.22 -1.28 -4.19
N SER A 79 -3.46 -2.24 -3.69
CA SER A 79 -2.00 -2.18 -3.56
C SER A 79 -1.37 -3.16 -4.54
N VAL A 80 -0.38 -2.72 -5.33
CA VAL A 80 0.29 -3.58 -6.32
C VAL A 80 1.79 -3.63 -6.05
N LEU A 81 2.32 -4.84 -5.79
CA LEU A 81 3.76 -5.07 -5.69
C LEU A 81 4.39 -4.92 -7.07
N THR A 82 5.37 -4.02 -7.20
CA THR A 82 6.09 -3.78 -8.47
C THR A 82 7.54 -4.26 -8.43
N ASP A 83 8.09 -4.57 -7.27
CA ASP A 83 9.44 -5.13 -7.14
C ASP A 83 9.55 -6.49 -7.86
N ARG A 84 10.54 -6.59 -8.75
CA ARG A 84 10.77 -7.78 -9.57
C ARG A 84 11.52 -8.88 -8.84
N HIS A 85 12.46 -8.47 -8.00
CA HIS A 85 13.40 -9.40 -7.41
C HIS A 85 12.74 -10.26 -6.33
N TYR A 86 12.11 -9.61 -5.37
CA TYR A 86 11.55 -10.26 -4.19
C TYR A 86 10.08 -10.69 -4.37
N PHE A 87 9.29 -9.91 -5.14
CA PHE A 87 7.84 -10.12 -5.23
C PHE A 87 7.37 -10.55 -6.62
N LYS A 88 8.28 -10.64 -7.61
CA LYS A 88 7.97 -11.01 -8.99
C LYS A 88 6.93 -10.10 -9.65
N GLY A 89 6.81 -8.87 -9.15
CA GLY A 89 5.92 -7.83 -9.67
C GLY A 89 6.51 -7.07 -10.85
N SER A 90 5.72 -6.15 -11.39
CA SER A 90 6.16 -5.25 -12.47
C SER A 90 5.32 -3.99 -12.53
N TYR A 91 5.83 -2.94 -13.20
CA TYR A 91 5.03 -1.75 -13.52
C TYR A 91 3.82 -2.07 -14.42
N ASN A 92 3.95 -3.09 -15.27
CA ASN A 92 2.84 -3.53 -16.10
C ASN A 92 1.69 -4.07 -15.25
N ASP A 93 1.97 -4.73 -14.13
CA ASP A 93 0.95 -5.19 -13.19
C ASP A 93 0.17 -4.01 -12.59
N LEU A 94 0.88 -2.91 -12.24
CA LEU A 94 0.28 -1.68 -11.75
C LEU A 94 -0.64 -1.04 -12.81
N ILE A 95 -0.15 -0.90 -14.04
CA ILE A 95 -0.90 -0.31 -15.16
C ILE A 95 -2.16 -1.14 -15.45
N LEU A 96 -2.03 -2.46 -15.53
CA LEU A 96 -3.14 -3.36 -15.81
C LEU A 96 -4.20 -3.31 -14.70
N ALA A 97 -3.79 -3.31 -13.43
CA ALA A 97 -4.70 -3.20 -12.31
C ALA A 97 -5.44 -1.85 -12.33
N ARG A 98 -4.71 -0.74 -12.50
CA ARG A 98 -5.31 0.61 -12.50
C ARG A 98 -6.32 0.81 -13.63
N ASN A 99 -6.03 0.29 -14.81
CA ASN A 99 -6.93 0.43 -15.97
C ASN A 99 -8.18 -0.46 -15.86
N ALA A 100 -8.17 -1.44 -14.97
CA ALA A 100 -9.25 -2.41 -14.83
C ALA A 100 -10.35 -1.98 -13.84
N VAL A 101 -10.06 -1.02 -12.93
CA VAL A 101 -10.95 -0.62 -11.83
C VAL A 101 -11.07 0.90 -11.70
N SER A 102 -12.05 1.35 -10.93
CA SER A 102 -12.22 2.77 -10.56
C SER A 102 -11.54 3.15 -9.24
N LEU A 103 -11.14 2.17 -8.44
CA LEU A 103 -10.48 2.36 -7.15
C LEU A 103 -9.10 3.01 -7.28
N PRO A 104 -8.64 3.77 -6.27
CA PRO A 104 -7.26 4.25 -6.23
C PRO A 104 -6.28 3.08 -6.12
N VAL A 105 -5.15 3.20 -6.84
CA VAL A 105 -4.14 2.15 -6.92
C VAL A 105 -2.80 2.65 -6.42
N MET A 106 -2.26 1.99 -5.40
CA MET A 106 -0.97 2.30 -4.79
C MET A 106 0.13 1.41 -5.34
N ARG A 107 1.27 2.01 -5.72
CA ARG A 107 2.52 1.28 -5.96
C ARG A 107 3.14 0.87 -4.64
N LYS A 108 3.30 -0.44 -4.42
CA LYS A 108 4.02 -0.99 -3.27
C LYS A 108 5.40 -1.48 -3.72
N ASP A 109 6.43 -0.71 -3.35
CA ASP A 109 7.82 -0.94 -3.76
C ASP A 109 8.78 -0.28 -2.76
N PHE A 110 10.07 -0.58 -2.84
CA PHE A 110 11.12 0.10 -2.08
C PHE A 110 11.50 1.42 -2.76
N ILE A 111 10.81 2.51 -2.41
CA ILE A 111 11.07 3.86 -2.95
C ILE A 111 12.25 4.48 -2.21
N ILE A 112 13.37 4.69 -2.92
CA ILE A 112 14.64 5.23 -2.38
C ILE A 112 15.18 6.40 -3.22
N SER A 113 14.43 6.89 -4.19
CA SER A 113 14.82 7.95 -5.11
C SER A 113 13.60 8.70 -5.64
N THR A 114 13.71 10.01 -5.80
CA THR A 114 12.72 10.87 -6.48
C THR A 114 12.38 10.37 -7.88
N TYR A 115 13.34 9.77 -8.57
CA TYR A 115 13.11 9.12 -9.86
C TYR A 115 11.97 8.11 -9.81
N GLN A 116 11.91 7.27 -8.76
CA GLN A 116 10.86 6.27 -8.62
C GLN A 116 9.47 6.91 -8.33
N ILE A 117 9.43 8.09 -7.74
CA ILE A 117 8.18 8.84 -7.50
C ILE A 117 7.64 9.36 -8.85
N TYR A 118 8.49 9.99 -9.68
CA TYR A 118 8.10 10.38 -11.04
C TYR A 118 7.68 9.16 -11.88
N GLU A 119 8.41 8.06 -11.76
CA GLU A 119 8.11 6.79 -12.43
C GLU A 119 6.74 6.24 -11.99
N SER A 120 6.44 6.27 -10.69
CA SER A 120 5.14 5.85 -10.16
C SER A 120 4.00 6.67 -10.77
N ARG A 121 4.17 7.98 -10.81
CA ARG A 121 3.18 8.89 -11.39
C ARG A 121 3.01 8.66 -12.90
N ALA A 122 4.12 8.50 -13.62
CA ALA A 122 4.12 8.26 -15.07
C ALA A 122 3.43 6.93 -15.45
N PHE A 123 3.48 5.93 -14.57
CA PHE A 123 2.77 4.66 -14.74
C PHE A 123 1.36 4.65 -14.11
N GLY A 124 0.89 5.79 -13.65
CA GLY A 124 -0.50 5.98 -13.22
C GLY A 124 -0.78 5.57 -11.77
N ALA A 125 0.23 5.43 -10.91
CA ALA A 125 -0.03 5.24 -9.49
C ALA A 125 -0.79 6.45 -8.91
N ASP A 126 -1.74 6.18 -8.04
CA ASP A 126 -2.50 7.19 -7.30
C ASP A 126 -1.84 7.46 -5.93
N ALA A 127 -1.09 6.49 -5.42
CA ALA A 127 -0.30 6.59 -4.20
C ALA A 127 0.97 5.75 -4.28
N VAL A 128 1.92 6.00 -3.36
CA VAL A 128 3.16 5.22 -3.21
C VAL A 128 3.38 4.81 -1.75
N LEU A 129 4.17 3.75 -1.56
CA LEU A 129 4.68 3.35 -0.26
C LEU A 129 6.00 4.09 0.03
N LEU A 130 6.11 4.72 1.21
CA LEU A 130 7.36 5.26 1.74
C LEU A 130 7.66 4.58 3.08
N ILE A 131 8.83 3.94 3.20
CA ILE A 131 9.19 3.16 4.39
C ILE A 131 10.18 3.97 5.23
N VAL A 132 9.81 4.37 6.44
CA VAL A 132 10.65 5.22 7.31
C VAL A 132 12.02 4.60 7.54
N ARG A 133 12.07 3.29 7.77
CA ARG A 133 13.30 2.55 8.10
C ARG A 133 14.39 2.61 7.04
N ILE A 134 14.04 2.85 5.76
CA ILE A 134 15.01 2.88 4.66
C ILE A 134 15.31 4.29 4.14
N LEU A 135 14.68 5.32 4.71
CA LEU A 135 14.81 6.72 4.33
C LEU A 135 15.38 7.55 5.49
N THR A 136 16.15 8.57 5.17
CA THR A 136 16.44 9.62 6.15
C THR A 136 15.20 10.50 6.36
N ALA A 137 15.11 11.18 7.50
CA ALA A 137 14.01 12.13 7.76
C ALA A 137 13.92 13.26 6.71
N GLN A 138 15.05 13.67 6.14
CA GLN A 138 15.11 14.65 5.05
C GLN A 138 14.53 14.06 3.75
N GLN A 139 14.93 12.85 3.38
CA GLN A 139 14.37 12.16 2.20
C GLN A 139 12.87 11.93 2.34
N LEU A 140 12.39 11.54 3.53
CA LEU A 140 10.97 11.33 3.74
C LEU A 140 10.19 12.63 3.50
N ARG A 141 10.64 13.77 4.04
CA ARG A 141 10.00 15.09 3.80
C ARG A 141 10.02 15.48 2.33
N GLU A 142 11.19 15.31 1.67
CA GLU A 142 11.34 15.58 0.24
C GLU A 142 10.38 14.73 -0.61
N TYR A 143 10.27 13.44 -0.31
CA TYR A 143 9.43 12.51 -1.08
C TYR A 143 7.94 12.76 -0.84
N LEU A 144 7.54 13.10 0.38
CA LEU A 144 6.16 13.52 0.69
C LEU A 144 5.80 14.81 -0.05
N GLY A 145 6.68 15.80 -0.05
CA GLY A 145 6.50 17.04 -0.81
C GLY A 145 6.34 16.78 -2.30
N LEU A 146 7.22 15.96 -2.88
CA LEU A 146 7.14 15.60 -4.30
C LEU A 146 5.85 14.82 -4.64
N CYS A 147 5.41 13.91 -3.77
CA CYS A 147 4.13 13.22 -3.96
C CYS A 147 2.98 14.23 -4.01
N ALA A 148 2.94 15.18 -3.08
CA ALA A 148 1.91 16.24 -3.05
C ALA A 148 1.95 17.12 -4.31
N GLU A 149 3.14 17.53 -4.78
CA GLU A 149 3.32 18.29 -6.03
C GLU A 149 2.77 17.54 -7.26
N LEU A 150 2.92 16.21 -7.27
CA LEU A 150 2.42 15.35 -8.34
C LEU A 150 0.96 14.93 -8.16
N GLY A 151 0.30 15.36 -7.08
CA GLY A 151 -1.08 15.02 -6.75
C GLY A 151 -1.26 13.57 -6.31
N MET A 152 -0.20 12.87 -5.91
CA MET A 152 -0.24 11.52 -5.35
C MET A 152 -0.31 11.55 -3.83
N ASP A 153 -0.97 10.56 -3.26
CA ASP A 153 -0.89 10.27 -1.83
C ASP A 153 0.35 9.39 -1.49
N ALA A 154 0.71 9.32 -0.21
CA ALA A 154 1.75 8.42 0.27
C ALA A 154 1.28 7.67 1.52
N LEU A 155 1.41 6.34 1.51
CA LEU A 155 1.32 5.49 2.70
C LEU A 155 2.70 5.41 3.33
N VAL A 156 2.86 5.95 4.53
CA VAL A 156 4.15 5.97 5.24
C VAL A 156 4.20 4.82 6.23
N GLU A 157 5.02 3.81 5.92
CA GLU A 157 5.14 2.59 6.73
C GLU A 157 6.08 2.79 7.92
N VAL A 158 5.61 2.40 9.11
CA VAL A 158 6.33 2.46 10.39
C VAL A 158 6.21 1.13 11.16
N HIS A 159 7.23 0.83 12.00
CA HIS A 159 7.29 -0.39 12.82
C HIS A 159 7.52 -0.10 14.31
N SER A 160 7.82 1.15 14.68
CA SER A 160 8.11 1.55 16.06
C SER A 160 7.59 2.95 16.37
N GLU A 161 7.63 3.33 17.66
CA GLU A 161 7.24 4.66 18.10
C GLU A 161 8.17 5.76 17.58
N GLU A 162 9.47 5.44 17.51
CA GLU A 162 10.48 6.35 16.97
C GLU A 162 10.22 6.61 15.49
N GLU A 163 9.90 5.55 14.70
CA GLU A 163 9.56 5.69 13.29
C GLU A 163 8.24 6.47 13.10
N LEU A 164 7.24 6.26 13.97
CA LEU A 164 6.00 7.02 13.96
C LEU A 164 6.25 8.51 14.24
N THR A 165 7.13 8.84 15.19
CA THR A 165 7.54 10.22 15.48
C THR A 165 8.22 10.86 14.27
N VAL A 166 9.12 10.14 13.58
CA VAL A 166 9.78 10.64 12.36
C VAL A 166 8.75 10.88 11.25
N ALA A 167 7.79 9.98 11.07
CA ALA A 167 6.72 10.13 10.08
C ALA A 167 5.84 11.34 10.36
N ALA A 168 5.43 11.56 11.63
CA ALA A 168 4.62 12.70 12.04
C ALA A 168 5.36 14.03 11.82
N LEU A 169 6.63 14.12 12.21
CA LEU A 169 7.49 15.32 12.00
C LEU A 169 7.77 15.60 10.52
N ALA A 170 7.68 14.59 9.67
CA ALA A 170 7.80 14.74 8.22
C ALA A 170 6.50 15.21 7.55
N GLY A 171 5.36 15.23 8.27
CA GLY A 171 4.06 15.63 7.75
C GLY A 171 3.27 14.49 7.09
N ALA A 172 3.56 13.24 7.44
CA ALA A 172 2.83 12.08 6.92
C ALA A 172 1.37 12.08 7.41
N THR A 173 0.42 11.91 6.49
CA THR A 173 -1.02 11.89 6.77
C THR A 173 -1.62 10.49 6.80
N VAL A 174 -1.10 9.56 5.98
CA VAL A 174 -1.54 8.16 5.99
C VAL A 174 -0.40 7.30 6.51
N ILE A 175 -0.62 6.64 7.65
CA ILE A 175 0.39 5.88 8.39
C ILE A 175 0.07 4.39 8.32
N GLY A 176 0.96 3.63 7.70
CA GLY A 176 0.93 2.17 7.71
C GLY A 176 1.69 1.61 8.92
N ILE A 177 0.99 0.97 9.84
CA ILE A 177 1.64 0.29 10.97
C ILE A 177 1.86 -1.17 10.58
N ASN A 178 3.12 -1.50 10.27
CA ASN A 178 3.47 -2.85 9.84
C ASN A 178 3.79 -3.74 11.05
N SER A 179 2.93 -4.72 11.28
CA SER A 179 3.06 -5.72 12.35
C SER A 179 4.07 -6.83 12.06
N ARG A 180 4.77 -6.79 10.93
CA ARG A 180 5.79 -7.79 10.57
C ARG A 180 7.17 -7.34 11.01
N ASP A 181 7.84 -8.15 11.81
CA ASP A 181 9.27 -8.00 12.06
C ASP A 181 10.05 -8.36 10.79
N LEU A 182 10.82 -7.40 10.24
CA LEU A 182 11.57 -7.59 9.00
C LEU A 182 12.81 -8.49 9.13
N LYS A 183 13.23 -8.82 10.36
CA LYS A 183 14.37 -9.73 10.61
C LYS A 183 13.91 -11.17 10.75
N THR A 184 12.82 -11.40 11.48
CA THR A 184 12.29 -12.73 11.78
C THR A 184 11.13 -13.15 10.89
N PHE A 185 10.54 -12.22 10.15
CA PHE A 185 9.30 -12.36 9.36
C PHE A 185 8.07 -12.76 10.20
N GLN A 186 8.17 -12.79 11.51
CA GLN A 186 7.03 -13.01 12.39
C GLN A 186 6.09 -11.79 12.38
N THR A 187 4.79 -12.05 12.55
CA THR A 187 3.76 -11.01 12.61
C THR A 187 3.10 -11.02 13.98
N ASP A 188 2.96 -9.83 14.59
CA ASP A 188 2.22 -9.65 15.84
C ASP A 188 1.37 -8.38 15.77
N ILE A 189 0.05 -8.54 15.65
CA ILE A 189 -0.93 -7.46 15.59
C ILE A 189 -0.92 -6.55 16.83
N LYS A 190 -0.31 -7.00 17.95
CA LYS A 190 -0.08 -6.15 19.13
C LYS A 190 0.73 -4.91 18.80
N THR A 191 1.60 -4.96 17.78
CA THR A 191 2.34 -3.78 17.30
C THR A 191 1.37 -2.68 16.87
N THR A 192 0.40 -3.01 16.01
CA THR A 192 -0.64 -2.04 15.59
C THR A 192 -1.45 -1.57 16.79
N ILE A 193 -1.93 -2.47 17.65
CA ILE A 193 -2.75 -2.13 18.83
C ILE A 193 -1.99 -1.16 19.77
N ARG A 194 -0.70 -1.31 19.92
CA ARG A 194 0.16 -0.46 20.75
C ARG A 194 0.43 0.90 20.12
N LEU A 195 0.66 0.95 18.81
CA LEU A 195 1.06 2.18 18.10
C LEU A 195 -0.13 3.05 17.66
N ALA A 196 -1.25 2.45 17.32
CA ALA A 196 -2.41 3.18 16.80
C ALA A 196 -2.90 4.32 17.71
N PRO A 197 -3.00 4.15 19.05
CA PRO A 197 -3.41 5.24 19.95
C PRO A 197 -2.42 6.44 20.00
N ARG A 198 -1.25 6.30 19.38
CA ARG A 198 -0.21 7.37 19.31
C ARG A 198 -0.24 8.14 17.99
N LEU A 199 -1.15 7.79 17.08
CA LEU A 199 -1.36 8.57 15.86
C LEU A 199 -1.80 9.98 16.24
N ALA A 200 -1.24 10.98 15.55
CA ALA A 200 -1.64 12.37 15.75
C ALA A 200 -3.05 12.62 15.20
N GLU A 201 -3.70 13.65 15.70
CA GLU A 201 -4.99 14.08 15.16
C GLU A 201 -4.90 14.36 13.65
N GLY A 202 -5.87 13.86 12.89
CA GLY A 202 -5.89 13.98 11.43
C GLY A 202 -5.07 12.91 10.68
N GLN A 203 -4.27 12.09 11.37
CA GLN A 203 -3.59 10.97 10.72
C GLN A 203 -4.55 9.79 10.51
N ILE A 204 -4.43 9.15 9.34
CA ILE A 204 -5.17 7.96 8.94
C ILE A 204 -4.31 6.73 9.21
N GLY A 205 -4.71 5.89 10.17
CA GLY A 205 -4.01 4.65 10.48
C GLY A 205 -4.43 3.51 9.55
N VAL A 206 -3.44 2.74 9.06
CA VAL A 206 -3.61 1.52 8.28
C VAL A 206 -2.86 0.39 8.96
N ALA A 207 -3.53 -0.70 9.29
CA ALA A 207 -2.90 -1.91 9.83
C ALA A 207 -2.35 -2.77 8.69
N GLU A 208 -1.08 -3.17 8.79
CA GLU A 208 -0.41 -4.01 7.80
C GLU A 208 0.14 -5.29 8.42
N SER A 209 0.04 -6.39 7.70
CA SER A 209 0.55 -7.73 8.07
C SER A 209 -0.13 -8.38 9.28
N GLY A 210 -0.18 -9.72 9.28
CA GLY A 210 -0.74 -10.51 10.39
C GLY A 210 -2.27 -10.51 10.49
N ILE A 211 -2.97 -10.08 9.44
CA ILE A 211 -4.42 -10.02 9.40
C ILE A 211 -4.92 -11.21 8.59
N HIS A 212 -5.53 -12.17 9.25
CA HIS A 212 -5.95 -13.44 8.66
C HIS A 212 -7.45 -13.70 8.78
N SER A 213 -8.10 -13.03 9.72
CA SER A 213 -9.50 -13.28 10.05
C SER A 213 -10.23 -12.00 10.47
N LYS A 214 -11.54 -12.10 10.60
CA LYS A 214 -12.38 -11.02 11.12
C LYS A 214 -12.03 -10.70 12.58
N GLU A 215 -11.67 -11.69 13.37
CA GLU A 215 -11.28 -11.54 14.77
C GLU A 215 -10.03 -10.66 14.91
N ASP A 216 -9.05 -10.80 13.98
CA ASP A 216 -7.87 -9.93 13.95
C ASP A 216 -8.29 -8.48 13.67
N ILE A 217 -9.19 -8.28 12.70
CA ILE A 217 -9.76 -6.97 12.37
C ILE A 217 -10.47 -6.37 13.59
N ASP A 218 -11.36 -7.12 14.23
CA ASP A 218 -12.15 -6.64 15.38
C ASP A 218 -11.24 -6.27 16.56
N ARG A 219 -10.18 -7.03 16.80
CA ARG A 219 -9.15 -6.70 17.81
C ARG A 219 -8.39 -5.41 17.49
N ILE A 220 -7.99 -5.21 16.24
CA ILE A 220 -7.26 -3.99 15.84
C ILE A 220 -8.20 -2.77 15.88
N ARG A 221 -9.47 -2.94 15.54
CA ARG A 221 -10.48 -1.87 15.61
C ARG A 221 -10.66 -1.30 17.02
N THR A 222 -10.43 -2.09 18.07
CA THR A 222 -10.48 -1.57 19.46
C THR A 222 -9.42 -0.49 19.72
N ALA A 223 -8.38 -0.43 18.90
CA ALA A 223 -7.33 0.61 18.95
C ALA A 223 -7.61 1.82 18.05
N GLY A 224 -8.81 1.90 17.44
CA GLY A 224 -9.23 3.03 16.59
C GLY A 224 -8.82 2.94 15.12
N VAL A 225 -8.23 1.83 14.67
CA VAL A 225 -7.86 1.63 13.25
C VAL A 225 -8.98 0.88 12.53
N PHE A 226 -9.42 1.42 11.39
CA PHE A 226 -10.44 0.83 10.54
C PHE A 226 -9.99 0.57 9.09
N ASN A 227 -8.71 0.84 8.78
CA ASN A 227 -8.12 0.56 7.49
C ASN A 227 -7.11 -0.60 7.59
N PHE A 228 -7.17 -1.54 6.66
CA PHE A 228 -6.39 -2.78 6.69
C PHE A 228 -5.76 -3.04 5.33
N LEU A 229 -4.44 -3.23 5.27
CA LEU A 229 -3.75 -3.69 4.07
C LEU A 229 -3.60 -5.21 4.16
N ILE A 230 -4.29 -5.93 3.27
CA ILE A 230 -4.39 -7.38 3.28
C ILE A 230 -3.96 -7.95 1.93
N GLY A 231 -2.96 -8.81 1.94
CA GLY A 231 -2.43 -9.45 0.74
C GLY A 231 -2.45 -10.97 0.81
N GLU A 232 -1.67 -11.57 1.71
CA GLU A 232 -1.46 -13.02 1.72
C GLU A 232 -2.76 -13.81 1.87
N SER A 233 -3.63 -13.42 2.79
CA SER A 233 -4.91 -14.09 3.05
C SER A 233 -5.83 -14.02 1.82
N LEU A 234 -5.92 -12.84 1.17
CA LEU A 234 -6.69 -12.66 -0.06
C LEU A 234 -6.13 -13.46 -1.24
N MET A 235 -4.79 -13.47 -1.39
CA MET A 235 -4.15 -14.19 -2.50
C MET A 235 -4.24 -15.71 -2.36
N ARG A 236 -4.40 -16.23 -1.14
CA ARG A 236 -4.53 -17.67 -0.85
C ARG A 236 -5.97 -18.15 -0.80
N ALA A 237 -6.94 -17.24 -0.71
CA ALA A 237 -8.34 -17.60 -0.66
C ALA A 237 -8.78 -18.30 -1.97
N ASP A 238 -9.57 -19.37 -1.86
CA ASP A 238 -10.16 -20.04 -3.01
C ASP A 238 -11.11 -19.10 -3.77
N ASP A 239 -11.89 -18.32 -3.02
CA ASP A 239 -12.74 -17.26 -3.55
C ASP A 239 -12.38 -15.91 -2.87
N PRO A 240 -11.46 -15.13 -3.47
CA PRO A 240 -11.03 -13.86 -2.90
C PRO A 240 -12.13 -12.80 -2.80
N GLU A 241 -13.11 -12.83 -3.71
CA GLU A 241 -14.24 -11.89 -3.69
C GLU A 241 -15.14 -12.17 -2.47
N ARG A 242 -15.52 -13.41 -2.26
CA ARG A 242 -16.33 -13.83 -1.12
C ARG A 242 -15.60 -13.58 0.20
N PHE A 243 -14.32 -13.94 0.26
CA PHE A 243 -13.49 -13.71 1.44
C PHE A 243 -13.41 -12.23 1.80
N LEU A 244 -13.17 -11.36 0.81
CA LEU A 244 -13.12 -9.91 1.02
C LEU A 244 -14.49 -9.36 1.47
N LYS A 245 -15.58 -9.80 0.84
CA LYS A 245 -16.95 -9.43 1.27
C LYS A 245 -17.19 -9.81 2.73
N ALA A 246 -16.77 -10.98 3.16
CA ALA A 246 -16.91 -11.42 4.54
C ALA A 246 -16.13 -10.51 5.52
N LEU A 247 -14.96 -10.04 5.13
CA LEU A 247 -14.16 -9.10 5.94
C LEU A 247 -14.80 -7.72 6.04
N VAL A 248 -15.33 -7.18 4.92
CA VAL A 248 -15.85 -5.81 4.87
C VAL A 248 -17.33 -5.70 5.21
N SER A 249 -18.15 -6.73 5.07
CA SER A 249 -19.61 -6.67 5.35
C SER A 249 -19.97 -6.99 6.80
N GLY A 250 -19.05 -7.52 7.57
CA GLY A 250 -19.35 -7.98 8.93
C GLY A 250 -20.31 -9.18 9.01
N SER A 251 -20.73 -9.72 7.87
CA SER A 251 -21.56 -10.93 7.81
C SER A 251 -20.68 -12.16 8.02
N VAL A 252 -20.91 -12.87 9.10
CA VAL A 252 -20.37 -14.21 9.31
C VAL A 252 -20.97 -15.10 8.22
N ALA A 253 -20.11 -15.79 7.49
CA ALA A 253 -20.56 -16.85 6.56
C ALA A 253 -21.01 -18.07 7.33
#